data_793bf5272bbeffe04854d25ac0db74c8
#
_entry.id   793bf5272bbeffe04854d25ac0db74c8
#
_cell.length_a   1.000
_cell.length_b   1.000
_cell.length_c   1.000
_cell.angle_alpha   90.00
_cell.angle_beta   90.00
_cell.angle_gamma   90.00
#
_symmetry.space_group_name_H-M   'P 1'
#
loop_
_entity.id
_entity.type
_entity.pdbx_description
1 polymer ?
#
loop_
_entity_poly.entity_id
_entity_poly.type
_entity_poly.pdbx_seq_one_letter_code
_entity_poly.pdbx_strand_id
1 'polypeptide(L)'
;MESPNVETHRAGHENFNQRDFVAMTKLYADSITWTDHSQGRTFRTPREFRDDFLAGWVGASADIRITGPRYIDAGQTVVCTFTVVGTHDGPLGPLPATGKEFALPLCEIWHFDPAGRVLGGDLYYDQVSLLMQLGLMPQADNQAARP
;
A
#
# COMPACT_ATOMS: atom_id res chain seq x y z
N MET A 1 -16.27 -13.95 14.46
CA MET A 1 -16.23 -12.49 14.74
C MET A 1 -14.81 -12.01 14.54
N GLU A 2 -14.64 -10.95 13.79
CA GLU A 2 -13.32 -10.37 13.56
C GLU A 2 -12.77 -9.74 14.84
N SER A 3 -11.45 -9.77 15.02
CA SER A 3 -10.82 -9.06 16.12
C SER A 3 -10.88 -7.53 15.88
N PRO A 4 -10.81 -6.72 16.95
CA PRO A 4 -10.78 -5.26 16.80
C PRO A 4 -9.64 -4.77 15.89
N ASN A 5 -8.49 -5.44 15.93
CA ASN A 5 -7.33 -5.06 15.09
C ASN A 5 -7.60 -5.34 13.61
N VAL A 6 -8.24 -6.46 13.29
CA VAL A 6 -8.67 -6.74 11.90
C VAL A 6 -9.70 -5.71 11.43
N GLU A 7 -10.66 -5.38 12.27
CA GLU A 7 -11.67 -4.35 11.95
C GLU A 7 -11.01 -2.99 11.68
N THR A 8 -10.00 -2.62 12.49
CA THR A 8 -9.26 -1.36 12.30
C THR A 8 -8.49 -1.38 10.97
N HIS A 9 -7.83 -2.48 10.65
CA HIS A 9 -7.10 -2.60 9.39
C HIS A 9 -8.05 -2.51 8.18
N ARG A 10 -9.16 -3.25 8.24
CA ARG A 10 -10.20 -3.21 7.20
C ARG A 10 -10.77 -1.81 7.01
N ALA A 11 -11.14 -1.14 8.11
CA ALA A 11 -11.65 0.22 8.06
C ALA A 11 -10.63 1.19 7.45
N GLY A 12 -9.35 1.00 7.74
CA GLY A 12 -8.27 1.79 7.15
C GLY A 12 -8.24 1.65 5.63
N HIS A 13 -8.37 0.44 5.10
CA HIS A 13 -8.42 0.22 3.65
C HIS A 13 -9.67 0.82 3.01
N GLU A 14 -10.82 0.71 3.67
CA GLU A 14 -12.06 1.34 3.21
C GLU A 14 -11.92 2.88 3.17
N ASN A 15 -11.30 3.45 4.21
CA ASN A 15 -11.02 4.89 4.27
C ASN A 15 -10.05 5.32 3.16
N PHE A 16 -9.04 4.51 2.86
CA PHE A 16 -8.15 4.77 1.73
C PHE A 16 -8.94 4.85 0.42
N ASN A 17 -9.81 3.88 0.17
CA ASN A 17 -10.61 3.87 -1.06
C ASN A 17 -11.57 5.07 -1.14
N GLN A 18 -11.99 5.60 0.00
CA GLN A 18 -12.82 6.82 0.08
C GLN A 18 -11.98 8.11 0.10
N ARG A 19 -10.65 7.99 0.10
CA ARG A 19 -9.72 9.13 0.21
C ARG A 19 -9.82 9.87 1.54
N ASP A 20 -10.34 9.23 2.58
CA ASP A 20 -10.41 9.79 3.93
C ASP A 20 -9.17 9.37 4.74
N PHE A 21 -8.06 10.03 4.48
CA PHE A 21 -6.78 9.70 5.09
C PHE A 21 -6.72 10.10 6.57
N VAL A 22 -7.49 11.10 6.96
CA VAL A 22 -7.60 11.50 8.37
C VAL A 22 -8.29 10.40 9.16
N ALA A 23 -9.41 9.89 8.67
CA ALA A 23 -10.11 8.76 9.31
C ALA A 23 -9.23 7.51 9.33
N MET A 24 -8.50 7.23 8.25
CA MET A 24 -7.60 6.07 8.15
C MET A 24 -6.54 6.06 9.26
N THR A 25 -6.02 7.22 9.62
CA THR A 25 -4.92 7.34 10.59
C THR A 25 -5.40 7.73 12.00
N LYS A 26 -6.70 7.75 12.24
CA LYS A 26 -7.28 8.17 13.52
C LYS A 26 -6.77 7.37 14.71
N LEU A 27 -6.55 6.07 14.54
CA LEU A 27 -6.10 5.17 15.60
C LEU A 27 -4.58 4.96 15.58
N TYR A 28 -3.83 5.72 14.80
CA TYR A 28 -2.39 5.63 14.77
C TYR A 28 -1.78 6.27 16.02
N ALA A 29 -0.72 5.68 16.54
CA ALA A 29 0.09 6.31 17.57
C ALA A 29 0.75 7.57 17.01
N ASP A 30 1.11 8.51 17.88
CA ASP A 30 1.75 9.77 17.46
C ASP A 30 3.11 9.54 16.80
N SER A 31 3.81 8.50 17.25
CA SER A 31 5.07 8.04 16.68
C SER A 31 4.88 6.64 16.12
N ILE A 32 5.16 6.47 14.85
CA ILE A 32 4.98 5.19 14.15
C ILE A 32 6.28 4.78 13.44
N THR A 33 6.31 3.54 12.98
CA THR A 33 7.32 3.06 12.04
C THR A 33 6.60 2.35 10.91
N TRP A 34 6.37 3.06 9.82
CA TRP A 34 5.78 2.51 8.61
C TRP A 34 6.85 2.42 7.54
N THR A 35 7.10 1.21 7.03
CA THR A 35 8.14 0.98 6.04
C THR A 35 7.58 0.40 4.75
N ASP A 36 7.81 1.09 3.66
CA ASP A 36 7.67 0.54 2.31
C ASP A 36 8.99 -0.11 1.94
N HIS A 37 9.06 -1.43 2.06
CA HIS A 37 10.28 -2.20 1.82
C HIS A 37 10.66 -2.24 0.34
N SER A 38 9.70 -2.10 -0.55
CA SER A 38 9.94 -2.13 -1.99
C SER A 38 10.62 -0.86 -2.49
N GLN A 39 10.37 0.27 -1.81
CA GLN A 39 11.05 1.54 -2.10
C GLN A 39 12.14 1.90 -1.09
N GLY A 40 12.25 1.15 0.00
CA GLY A 40 13.23 1.43 1.05
C GLY A 40 12.96 2.74 1.80
N ARG A 41 11.68 3.08 2.01
CA ARG A 41 11.29 4.32 2.68
C ARG A 41 10.55 4.04 3.99
N THR A 42 10.86 4.81 5.03
CA THR A 42 10.20 4.72 6.33
C THR A 42 9.57 6.05 6.69
N PHE A 43 8.33 5.98 7.21
CA PHE A 43 7.55 7.14 7.65
C PHE A 43 7.37 7.02 9.17
N ARG A 44 7.59 8.11 9.89
CA ARG A 44 7.73 8.11 11.36
C ARG A 44 6.55 8.73 12.09
N THR A 45 5.70 9.47 11.37
CA THR A 45 4.53 10.11 11.95
C THR A 45 3.30 9.86 11.08
N PRO A 46 2.07 9.90 11.66
CA PRO A 46 0.86 9.81 10.85
C PRO A 46 0.79 10.86 9.75
N ARG A 47 1.32 12.06 10.01
CA ARG A 47 1.35 13.14 9.02
C ARG A 47 2.25 12.78 7.83
N GLU A 48 3.46 12.30 8.07
CA GLU A 48 4.35 11.83 6.98
C GLU A 48 3.69 10.72 6.19
N PHE A 49 3.04 9.78 6.89
CA PHE A 49 2.34 8.68 6.24
C PHE A 49 1.23 9.20 5.31
N ARG A 50 0.43 10.16 5.76
CA ARG A 50 -0.63 10.75 4.93
C ARG A 50 -0.07 11.58 3.78
N ASP A 51 0.83 12.52 4.08
CA ASP A 51 1.25 13.57 3.14
C ASP A 51 2.28 13.07 2.13
N ASP A 52 3.12 12.10 2.53
CA ASP A 52 4.22 11.62 1.67
C ASP A 52 3.91 10.26 1.07
N PHE A 53 3.37 9.31 1.86
CA PHE A 53 3.13 7.97 1.38
C PHE A 53 1.78 7.84 0.65
N LEU A 54 0.68 8.11 1.35
CA LEU A 54 -0.67 7.95 0.77
C LEU A 54 -0.90 8.94 -0.37
N ALA A 55 -0.54 10.19 -0.16
CA ALA A 55 -0.67 11.22 -1.18
C ALA A 55 0.21 10.95 -2.40
N GLY A 56 1.36 10.32 -2.20
CA GLY A 56 2.24 9.91 -3.29
C GLY A 56 1.59 8.88 -4.20
N TRP A 57 0.95 7.86 -3.64
CA TRP A 57 0.24 6.86 -4.43
C TRP A 57 -0.96 7.43 -5.17
N VAL A 58 -1.77 8.23 -4.50
CA VAL A 58 -2.94 8.87 -5.14
C VAL A 58 -2.50 9.89 -6.19
N GLY A 59 -1.39 10.60 -5.96
CA GLY A 59 -0.80 11.50 -6.95
C GLY A 59 -0.33 10.78 -8.21
N ALA A 60 0.18 9.55 -8.07
CA ALA A 60 0.59 8.73 -9.20
C ALA A 60 -0.60 8.10 -9.94
N SER A 61 -1.68 7.81 -9.20
CA SER A 61 -2.88 7.18 -9.75
C SER A 61 -4.11 7.68 -9.00
N ALA A 62 -4.85 8.60 -9.60
CA ALA A 62 -6.02 9.21 -8.95
C ALA A 62 -7.13 8.20 -8.68
N ASP A 63 -7.23 7.16 -9.50
CA ASP A 63 -8.23 6.11 -9.38
C ASP A 63 -7.74 4.86 -8.64
N ILE A 64 -6.57 4.90 -8.00
CA ILE A 64 -6.02 3.75 -7.28
C ILE A 64 -7.01 3.22 -6.22
N ARG A 65 -7.19 1.90 -6.20
CA ARG A 65 -8.10 1.24 -5.28
C ARG A 65 -7.49 -0.04 -4.73
N ILE A 66 -7.77 -0.29 -3.46
CA ILE A 66 -7.50 -1.56 -2.80
C ILE A 66 -8.64 -2.51 -3.15
N THR A 67 -8.32 -3.70 -3.63
CA THR A 67 -9.29 -4.73 -4.03
C THR A 67 -8.92 -6.09 -3.43
N GLY A 68 -9.94 -6.90 -3.15
CA GLY A 68 -9.79 -8.30 -2.73
C GLY A 68 -8.97 -8.53 -1.47
N PRO A 69 -9.12 -7.71 -0.40
CA PRO A 69 -8.29 -7.87 0.79
C PRO A 69 -8.62 -9.16 1.54
N ARG A 70 -7.55 -9.84 1.99
CA ARG A 70 -7.62 -10.97 2.91
C ARG A 70 -6.83 -10.64 4.17
N TYR A 71 -7.51 -10.64 5.31
CA TYR A 71 -6.91 -10.31 6.60
C TYR A 71 -6.59 -11.57 7.37
N ILE A 72 -5.38 -11.64 7.90
CA ILE A 72 -4.90 -12.74 8.73
C ILE A 72 -4.62 -12.17 10.11
N ASP A 73 -5.38 -12.63 11.10
CA ASP A 73 -5.28 -12.16 12.48
C ASP A 73 -4.14 -12.90 13.18
N ALA A 74 -3.13 -12.16 13.63
CA ALA A 74 -2.04 -12.68 14.43
C ALA A 74 -1.93 -11.92 15.77
N GLY A 75 -3.07 -11.49 16.33
CA GLY A 75 -3.14 -10.80 17.61
C GLY A 75 -2.82 -9.31 17.47
N GLN A 76 -1.67 -8.90 17.98
CA GLN A 76 -1.22 -7.50 17.85
C GLN A 76 -0.60 -7.21 16.48
N THR A 77 -0.61 -8.17 15.59
CA THR A 77 -0.18 -8.04 14.21
C THR A 77 -1.27 -8.56 13.29
N VAL A 78 -1.61 -7.79 12.28
CA VAL A 78 -2.57 -8.21 11.24
C VAL A 78 -1.88 -8.15 9.90
N VAL A 79 -1.91 -9.27 9.18
CA VAL A 79 -1.38 -9.38 7.82
C VAL A 79 -2.53 -9.25 6.84
N CYS A 80 -2.34 -8.47 5.80
CA CYS A 80 -3.32 -8.36 4.72
C CYS A 80 -2.64 -8.55 3.37
N THR A 81 -3.21 -9.42 2.55
CA THR A 81 -2.86 -9.49 1.13
C THR A 81 -3.99 -8.88 0.33
N PHE A 82 -3.64 -8.07 -0.66
CA PHE A 82 -4.62 -7.39 -1.51
C PHE A 82 -3.99 -7.03 -2.84
N THR A 83 -4.81 -6.57 -3.77
CA THR A 83 -4.34 -6.06 -5.05
C THR A 83 -4.76 -4.60 -5.17
N VAL A 84 -3.82 -3.71 -5.50
CA VAL A 84 -4.19 -2.36 -5.91
C VAL A 84 -4.30 -2.32 -7.41
N VAL A 85 -5.33 -1.62 -7.89
CA VAL A 85 -5.56 -1.40 -9.32
C VAL A 85 -5.68 0.09 -9.56
N GLY A 86 -5.28 0.53 -10.73
CA GLY A 86 -5.39 1.94 -11.09
C GLY A 86 -4.77 2.23 -12.45
N THR A 87 -4.78 3.51 -12.79
CA THR A 87 -4.17 4.05 -14.01
C THR A 87 -3.06 5.01 -13.63
N HIS A 88 -1.88 4.83 -14.20
CA HIS A 88 -0.73 5.69 -13.93
C HIS A 88 -0.90 7.03 -14.68
N ASP A 89 -1.65 7.94 -14.08
CA ASP A 89 -2.03 9.22 -14.67
C ASP A 89 -1.29 10.43 -14.09
N GLY A 90 -0.41 10.21 -13.12
CA GLY A 90 0.44 11.23 -12.50
C GLY A 90 1.85 10.72 -12.28
N PRO A 91 2.78 11.57 -11.81
CA PRO A 91 4.15 11.15 -11.61
C PRO A 91 4.28 10.14 -10.48
N LEU A 92 5.13 9.15 -10.66
CA LEU A 92 5.55 8.20 -9.62
C LEU A 92 7.03 8.50 -9.30
N GLY A 93 7.27 9.31 -8.25
CA GLY A 93 8.61 9.82 -7.99
C GLY A 93 9.14 10.60 -9.20
N PRO A 94 10.33 10.26 -9.73
CA PRO A 94 10.89 10.91 -10.92
C PRO A 94 10.28 10.42 -12.24
N LEU A 95 9.39 9.42 -12.20
CA LEU A 95 8.85 8.79 -13.41
C LEU A 95 7.56 9.52 -13.84
N PRO A 96 7.50 10.05 -15.07
CA PRO A 96 6.29 10.73 -15.56
C PRO A 96 5.16 9.72 -15.81
N ALA A 97 3.93 10.23 -15.83
CA ALA A 97 2.74 9.44 -16.11
C ALA A 97 2.86 8.69 -17.45
N THR A 98 2.45 7.43 -17.44
CA THR A 98 2.45 6.57 -18.64
C THR A 98 1.06 6.38 -19.23
N GLY A 99 -0.01 6.67 -18.48
CA GLY A 99 -1.39 6.40 -18.87
C GLY A 99 -1.75 4.92 -18.85
N LYS A 100 -0.85 4.05 -18.38
CA LYS A 100 -1.09 2.60 -18.39
C LYS A 100 -1.80 2.15 -17.13
N GLU A 101 -2.61 1.13 -17.26
CA GLU A 101 -3.26 0.46 -16.14
C GLU A 101 -2.30 -0.51 -15.46
N PHE A 102 -2.50 -0.70 -14.17
CA PHE A 102 -1.74 -1.68 -13.38
C PHE A 102 -2.65 -2.42 -12.41
N ALA A 103 -2.24 -3.64 -12.08
CA ALA A 103 -2.81 -4.46 -11.01
C ALA A 103 -1.64 -5.07 -10.24
N LEU A 104 -1.41 -4.61 -9.02
CA LEU A 104 -0.24 -4.94 -8.25
C LEU A 104 -0.64 -5.67 -6.97
N PRO A 105 -0.24 -6.95 -6.82
CA PRO A 105 -0.41 -7.66 -5.56
C PRO A 105 0.52 -7.10 -4.49
N LEU A 106 0.00 -6.93 -3.27
CA LEU A 106 0.78 -6.46 -2.13
C LEU A 106 0.52 -7.33 -0.91
N CYS A 107 1.49 -7.32 0.01
CA CYS A 107 1.35 -7.85 1.35
C CYS A 107 1.68 -6.72 2.33
N GLU A 108 0.77 -6.49 3.26
CA GLU A 108 0.87 -5.42 4.24
C GLU A 108 0.71 -5.98 5.64
N ILE A 109 1.55 -5.55 6.55
CA ILE A 109 1.51 -5.98 7.94
C ILE A 109 1.31 -4.75 8.81
N TRP A 110 0.25 -4.73 9.61
CA TRP A 110 0.01 -3.67 10.59
C TRP A 110 0.33 -4.17 11.98
N HIS A 111 1.02 -3.35 12.76
CA HIS A 111 1.39 -3.63 14.16
C HIS A 111 0.58 -2.76 15.10
N PHE A 112 0.05 -3.37 16.15
CA PHE A 112 -0.85 -2.70 17.11
C PHE A 112 -0.26 -2.77 18.51
N ASP A 113 -0.53 -1.74 19.32
CA ASP A 113 -0.26 -1.81 20.76
C ASP A 113 -1.40 -2.55 21.48
N PRO A 114 -1.24 -2.87 22.79
CA PRO A 114 -2.30 -3.56 23.53
C PRO A 114 -3.62 -2.80 23.63
N ALA A 115 -3.61 -1.47 23.44
CA ALA A 115 -4.81 -0.62 23.42
C ALA A 115 -5.47 -0.54 22.04
N GLY A 116 -4.89 -1.17 21.01
CA GLY A 116 -5.44 -1.17 19.66
C GLY A 116 -5.02 0.00 18.80
N ARG A 117 -4.00 0.76 19.21
CA ARG A 117 -3.45 1.81 18.35
C ARG A 117 -2.46 1.23 17.36
N VAL A 118 -2.42 1.78 16.17
CA VAL A 118 -1.50 1.36 15.11
C VAL A 118 -0.12 1.93 15.38
N LEU A 119 0.86 1.06 15.56
CA LEU A 119 2.26 1.42 15.79
C LEU A 119 3.04 1.60 14.49
N GLY A 120 2.50 1.15 13.38
CA GLY A 120 3.13 1.19 12.09
C GLY A 120 2.82 -0.04 11.26
N GLY A 121 3.64 -0.28 10.28
CA GLY A 121 3.46 -1.43 9.40
C GLY A 121 4.62 -1.64 8.45
N ASP A 122 4.50 -2.71 7.69
CA ASP A 122 5.45 -3.11 6.67
C ASP A 122 4.70 -3.41 5.38
N LEU A 123 5.17 -2.86 4.28
CA LEU A 123 4.58 -3.06 2.97
C LEU A 123 5.59 -3.72 2.04
N TYR A 124 5.13 -4.77 1.36
CA TYR A 124 5.94 -5.53 0.41
C TYR A 124 5.18 -5.66 -0.91
N TYR A 125 5.84 -5.37 -2.01
CA TYR A 125 5.34 -5.63 -3.36
C TYR A 125 6.51 -5.73 -4.32
N ASP A 126 6.23 -6.23 -5.52
CA ASP A 126 7.24 -6.38 -6.55
C ASP A 126 7.33 -5.10 -7.40
N GLN A 127 8.32 -4.26 -7.08
CA GLN A 127 8.57 -3.01 -7.81
C GLN A 127 8.88 -3.26 -9.28
N VAL A 128 9.59 -4.35 -9.60
CA VAL A 128 9.91 -4.69 -10.99
C VAL A 128 8.64 -5.01 -11.77
N SER A 129 7.72 -5.78 -11.16
CA SER A 129 6.42 -6.06 -11.78
C SER A 129 5.65 -4.79 -12.10
N LEU A 130 5.61 -3.83 -11.16
CA LEU A 130 4.96 -2.55 -11.39
C LEU A 130 5.59 -1.82 -12.57
N LEU A 131 6.92 -1.70 -12.59
CA LEU A 131 7.62 -1.00 -13.68
C LEU A 131 7.40 -1.69 -15.04
N MET A 132 7.35 -3.02 -15.07
CA MET A 132 7.04 -3.75 -16.30
C MET A 132 5.61 -3.46 -16.79
N GLN A 133 4.63 -3.45 -15.88
CA GLN A 133 3.24 -3.15 -16.24
C GLN A 133 3.09 -1.73 -16.78
N LEU A 134 3.87 -0.79 -16.28
CA LEU A 134 3.86 0.60 -16.72
C LEU A 134 4.68 0.85 -17.99
N GLY A 135 5.36 -0.18 -18.51
CA GLY A 135 6.19 -0.04 -19.70
C GLY A 135 7.51 0.71 -19.44
N LEU A 136 7.91 0.86 -18.18
CA LEU A 136 9.12 1.55 -17.77
C LEU A 136 10.32 0.61 -17.62
N MET A 137 10.08 -0.68 -17.78
CA MET A 137 11.10 -1.72 -17.75
C MET A 137 10.65 -2.84 -18.68
N PRO A 138 11.58 -3.44 -19.47
CA PRO A 138 11.22 -4.55 -20.36
C PRO A 138 10.64 -5.72 -19.58
N GLN A 139 9.52 -6.28 -20.09
CA GLN A 139 9.00 -7.53 -19.56
C GLN A 139 9.93 -8.69 -19.91
N ALA A 140 9.96 -9.70 -19.04
CA ALA A 140 10.64 -10.94 -19.36
C ALA A 140 10.02 -11.53 -20.63
N ASP A 141 10.86 -11.75 -21.66
CA ASP A 141 10.41 -12.36 -22.90
C ASP A 141 10.50 -13.90 -22.74
N ASN A 142 9.36 -14.52 -22.47
CA ASN A 142 9.28 -15.96 -22.36
C ASN A 142 9.66 -16.69 -23.66
N GLN A 143 9.57 -16.01 -24.79
CA GLN A 143 10.00 -16.55 -26.08
C GLN A 143 11.52 -16.65 -26.19
N ALA A 144 12.24 -15.67 -25.63
CA ALA A 144 13.69 -15.66 -25.65
C ALA A 144 14.29 -16.80 -24.82
N ALA A 145 13.58 -17.31 -23.82
CA ALA A 145 14.02 -18.41 -22.97
C ALA A 145 13.79 -19.81 -23.62
N ARG A 146 13.17 -19.87 -24.78
CA ARG A 146 12.89 -21.12 -25.48
C ARG A 146 13.98 -21.41 -26.51
N PRO A 147 14.46 -22.66 -26.55
CA PRO A 147 15.41 -23.04 -27.57
C PRO A 147 14.80 -22.99 -28.98
#